data_4a2ba73985bc5989e1b79246a37e2d3d
#
_entry.id   4a2ba73985bc5989e1b79246a37e2d3d
#
_cell.length_a   1.000
_cell.length_b   1.000
_cell.length_c   1.000
_cell.angle_alpha   90.00
_cell.angle_beta   90.00
_cell.angle_gamma   90.00
#
_symmetry.space_group_name_H-M   'P 1'
#
loop_
_entity.id
_entity.type
_entity.pdbx_description
1 polymer ?
#
loop_
_entity_poly.entity_id
_entity_poly.type
_entity_poly.pdbx_seq_one_letter_code
_entity_poly.pdbx_strand_id
1 'polypeptide(L)'
;MALAPPGDAEAGTSHFSIVDARGDIVAMTTTIESAFGSRIMVRGFLLNNQLTDFDFAPGAANSVAAGKRPRSSMSPTLVFQGEQVQMALGSPGGSMIINYVAKALVGVLDWGLDVQAAIELPNFGSRNGPTLIEQASRYEALSAALVERGHQVDRIPLTSGLHGIERVPGGWRGGADPRREGAVRGE
;
A
#
# COMPACT_ATOMS: atom_id res chain seq x y z
N MET A 1 -18.30 12.89 9.70
CA MET A 1 -17.99 11.47 9.91
C MET A 1 -16.50 11.40 10.25
N ALA A 2 -16.15 11.06 11.48
CA ALA A 2 -14.74 10.90 11.84
C ALA A 2 -14.20 9.68 11.06
N LEU A 3 -13.18 9.90 10.24
CA LEU A 3 -12.41 8.81 9.67
C LEU A 3 -11.78 8.03 10.83
N ALA A 4 -11.79 6.71 10.77
CA ALA A 4 -11.08 5.90 11.75
C ALA A 4 -9.63 6.42 11.87
N PRO A 5 -9.07 6.50 13.09
CA PRO A 5 -7.72 6.97 13.26
C PRO A 5 -6.77 6.09 12.43
N PRO A 6 -5.83 6.69 11.70
CA PRO A 6 -4.78 5.91 11.06
C PRO A 6 -3.91 5.31 12.17
N GLY A 7 -3.80 4.01 12.24
CA GLY A 7 -2.93 3.39 13.24
C GLY A 7 -3.19 1.94 13.59
N ASP A 8 -4.39 1.44 13.39
CA ASP A 8 -4.59 0.00 13.50
C ASP A 8 -4.03 -0.66 12.23
N ALA A 9 -3.02 -1.50 12.40
CA ALA A 9 -2.54 -2.35 11.34
C ALA A 9 -3.72 -3.17 10.82
N GLU A 10 -4.29 -2.76 9.69
CA GLU A 10 -5.36 -3.50 9.03
C GLU A 10 -4.79 -4.84 8.59
N ALA A 11 -5.03 -5.86 9.40
CA ALA A 11 -4.43 -7.18 9.23
C ALA A 11 -5.13 -8.00 8.13
N GLY A 12 -6.08 -7.42 7.39
CA GLY A 12 -6.91 -8.13 6.41
C GLY A 12 -6.41 -8.09 4.97
N THR A 13 -5.39 -7.29 4.67
CA THR A 13 -4.89 -7.07 3.30
C THR A 13 -3.47 -7.59 3.16
N SER A 14 -3.16 -8.22 2.02
CA SER A 14 -1.82 -8.66 1.63
C SER A 14 -1.53 -8.30 0.19
N HIS A 15 -0.25 -8.18 -0.16
CA HIS A 15 0.20 -8.00 -1.53
C HIS A 15 1.28 -9.02 -1.88
N PHE A 16 1.29 -9.47 -3.14
CA PHE A 16 2.39 -10.24 -3.69
C PHE A 16 2.64 -9.85 -5.16
N SER A 17 3.90 -9.93 -5.55
CA SER A 17 4.35 -9.81 -6.94
C SER A 17 5.08 -11.09 -7.32
N ILE A 18 4.79 -11.60 -8.51
CA ILE A 18 5.38 -12.83 -9.04
C ILE A 18 5.83 -12.57 -10.47
N VAL A 19 6.98 -13.11 -10.82
CA VAL A 19 7.44 -13.25 -12.21
C VAL A 19 7.80 -14.70 -12.46
N ASP A 20 7.33 -15.28 -13.54
CA ASP A 20 7.66 -16.65 -13.93
C ASP A 20 8.86 -16.72 -14.89
N ALA A 21 9.31 -17.94 -15.19
CA ALA A 21 10.45 -18.18 -16.10
C ALA A 21 10.20 -17.70 -17.52
N ARG A 22 8.94 -17.46 -17.93
CA ARG A 22 8.59 -16.91 -19.26
C ARG A 22 8.56 -15.39 -19.25
N GLY A 23 8.60 -14.77 -18.07
CA GLY A 23 8.47 -13.33 -17.89
C GLY A 23 7.03 -12.85 -17.74
N ASP A 24 6.06 -13.75 -17.54
CA ASP A 24 4.71 -13.39 -17.18
C ASP A 24 4.70 -12.82 -15.75
N ILE A 25 4.00 -11.70 -15.54
CA ILE A 25 4.04 -10.97 -14.28
C ILE A 25 2.66 -10.80 -13.69
N VAL A 26 2.58 -10.99 -12.37
CA VAL A 26 1.40 -10.70 -11.56
C VAL A 26 1.76 -9.73 -10.44
N ALA A 27 0.98 -8.67 -10.29
CA ALA A 27 0.91 -7.83 -9.10
C ALA A 27 -0.50 -7.94 -8.52
N MET A 28 -0.63 -8.51 -7.33
CA MET A 28 -1.95 -8.74 -6.74
C MET A 28 -2.02 -8.26 -5.30
N THR A 29 -2.98 -7.37 -5.03
CA THR A 29 -3.38 -7.03 -3.66
C THR A 29 -4.71 -7.72 -3.38
N THR A 30 -4.77 -8.47 -2.29
CA THR A 30 -5.96 -9.24 -1.87
C THR A 30 -6.35 -8.86 -0.45
N THR A 31 -7.64 -8.88 -0.15
CA THR A 31 -8.15 -8.46 1.15
C THR A 31 -9.44 -9.19 1.52
N ILE A 32 -9.64 -9.37 2.81
CA ILE A 32 -10.95 -9.66 3.40
C ILE A 32 -11.50 -8.47 4.18
N GLU A 33 -10.87 -7.31 4.05
CA GLU A 33 -11.06 -6.01 4.68
C GLU A 33 -10.58 -6.02 6.14
N SER A 34 -11.41 -6.36 7.11
CA SER A 34 -10.97 -6.48 8.52
C SER A 34 -10.17 -7.76 8.76
N ALA A 35 -9.41 -7.83 9.85
CA ALA A 35 -8.53 -8.97 10.21
C ALA A 35 -9.20 -10.36 10.13
N PHE A 36 -10.48 -10.43 10.48
CA PHE A 36 -11.31 -11.65 10.42
C PHE A 36 -12.51 -11.48 9.48
N GLY A 37 -12.47 -10.52 8.57
CA GLY A 37 -13.55 -10.22 7.64
C GLY A 37 -14.89 -10.04 8.34
N SER A 38 -15.93 -10.69 7.84
CA SER A 38 -17.28 -10.71 8.44
C SER A 38 -17.38 -11.58 9.70
N ARG A 39 -16.32 -12.28 10.09
CA ARG A 39 -16.28 -13.30 11.16
C ARG A 39 -17.16 -14.53 10.86
N ILE A 40 -17.61 -14.67 9.62
CA ILE A 40 -18.36 -15.84 9.17
C ILE A 40 -17.40 -16.77 8.43
N MET A 41 -17.33 -18.02 8.87
CA MET A 41 -16.52 -19.06 8.23
C MET A 41 -17.40 -19.97 7.38
N VAL A 42 -17.01 -20.20 6.14
CA VAL A 42 -17.66 -21.10 5.21
C VAL A 42 -16.63 -22.04 4.58
N ARG A 43 -16.84 -23.32 4.70
CA ARG A 43 -15.95 -24.36 4.13
C ARG A 43 -14.46 -24.18 4.44
N GLY A 44 -14.14 -23.68 5.65
CA GLY A 44 -12.76 -23.53 6.13
C GLY A 44 -12.08 -22.20 5.80
N PHE A 45 -12.78 -21.21 5.23
CA PHE A 45 -12.26 -19.88 5.04
C PHE A 45 -13.23 -18.78 5.52
N LEU A 46 -12.65 -17.63 5.90
CA LEU A 46 -13.41 -16.48 6.36
C LEU A 46 -13.96 -15.70 5.16
N LEU A 47 -15.22 -15.28 5.26
CA LEU A 47 -15.80 -14.37 4.30
C LEU A 47 -15.35 -12.94 4.59
N ASN A 48 -15.16 -12.14 3.53
CA ASN A 48 -14.83 -10.72 3.67
C ASN A 48 -16.01 -9.91 4.23
N ASN A 49 -15.72 -8.70 4.69
CA ASN A 49 -16.72 -7.68 5.05
C ASN A 49 -16.58 -6.42 4.17
N GLN A 50 -16.21 -6.59 2.90
CA GLN A 50 -15.85 -5.50 1.98
C GLN A 50 -16.95 -4.44 1.78
N LEU A 51 -18.20 -4.76 2.08
CA LEU A 51 -19.31 -3.80 2.03
C LEU A 51 -19.15 -2.64 3.05
N THR A 52 -18.32 -2.81 4.09
CA THR A 52 -18.02 -1.73 5.04
C THR A 52 -17.18 -0.61 4.45
N ASP A 53 -16.59 -0.81 3.26
CA ASP A 53 -15.89 0.24 2.52
C ASP A 53 -16.86 1.25 1.86
N PHE A 54 -18.16 0.94 1.78
CA PHE A 54 -19.16 1.94 1.39
C PHE A 54 -19.38 2.97 2.49
N ASP A 55 -19.72 4.19 2.08
CA ASP A 55 -20.21 5.21 3.00
C ASP A 55 -21.64 4.90 3.43
N PHE A 56 -21.89 4.92 4.74
CA PHE A 56 -23.24 4.70 5.29
C PHE A 56 -24.12 5.95 5.20
N ALA A 57 -23.55 7.11 4.83
CA ALA A 57 -24.32 8.34 4.65
C ALA A 57 -25.12 8.27 3.34
N PRO A 58 -26.44 8.42 3.37
CA PRO A 58 -27.25 8.43 2.16
C PRO A 58 -26.83 9.56 1.21
N GLY A 59 -26.74 9.27 -0.08
CA GLY A 59 -26.42 10.26 -1.11
C GLY A 59 -24.93 10.61 -1.23
N ALA A 60 -24.05 10.05 -0.41
CA ALA A 60 -22.61 10.21 -0.59
C ALA A 60 -22.14 9.56 -1.91
N ALA A 61 -21.08 10.10 -2.50
CA ALA A 61 -20.52 9.57 -3.74
C ALA A 61 -20.18 8.07 -3.69
N ASN A 62 -19.83 7.57 -2.51
CA ASN A 62 -19.52 6.16 -2.25
C ASN A 62 -20.65 5.43 -1.48
N SER A 63 -21.90 5.92 -1.46
CA SER A 63 -22.99 5.18 -0.84
C SER A 63 -23.35 3.93 -1.65
N VAL A 64 -23.88 2.92 -0.93
CA VAL A 64 -24.25 1.64 -1.53
C VAL A 64 -25.36 1.83 -2.56
N ALA A 65 -25.23 1.17 -3.72
CA ALA A 65 -26.25 1.12 -4.75
C ALA A 65 -26.11 -0.17 -5.56
N ALA A 66 -27.18 -0.58 -6.25
CA ALA A 66 -27.17 -1.77 -7.08
C ALA A 66 -26.10 -1.67 -8.18
N GLY A 67 -25.32 -2.74 -8.36
CA GLY A 67 -24.26 -2.83 -9.37
C GLY A 67 -23.01 -1.98 -9.07
N LYS A 68 -22.95 -1.30 -7.94
CA LYS A 68 -21.83 -0.44 -7.56
C LYS A 68 -20.77 -1.19 -6.75
N ARG A 69 -19.51 -0.87 -6.98
CA ARG A 69 -18.38 -1.32 -6.16
C ARG A 69 -18.04 -0.26 -5.11
N PRO A 70 -17.61 -0.64 -3.90
CA PRO A 70 -17.08 0.32 -2.93
C PRO A 70 -15.77 0.92 -3.45
N ARG A 71 -15.37 2.06 -2.89
CA ARG A 71 -14.03 2.58 -3.09
C ARG A 71 -13.00 1.57 -2.60
N SER A 72 -11.82 1.58 -3.20
CA SER A 72 -10.66 0.84 -2.73
C SER A 72 -9.40 1.66 -2.92
N SER A 73 -8.48 1.60 -1.98
CA SER A 73 -7.13 2.17 -2.08
C SER A 73 -6.09 1.14 -2.51
N MET A 74 -6.49 -0.11 -2.73
CA MET A 74 -5.59 -1.15 -3.26
C MET A 74 -5.08 -0.73 -4.62
N SER A 75 -3.76 -0.68 -4.77
CA SER A 75 -3.05 -0.13 -5.93
C SER A 75 -1.95 -1.09 -6.40
N PRO A 76 -2.30 -2.34 -6.79
CA PRO A 76 -1.32 -3.19 -7.45
C PRO A 76 -0.88 -2.51 -8.75
N THR A 77 0.43 -2.35 -8.94
CA THR A 77 0.99 -1.50 -10.00
C THR A 77 2.00 -2.26 -10.84
N LEU A 78 1.91 -2.12 -12.15
CA LEU A 78 2.93 -2.52 -13.11
C LEU A 78 3.52 -1.28 -13.77
N VAL A 79 4.85 -1.21 -13.84
CA VAL A 79 5.59 -0.15 -14.52
C VAL A 79 6.16 -0.69 -15.83
N PHE A 80 5.95 0.04 -16.91
CA PHE A 80 6.42 -0.32 -18.23
C PHE A 80 7.41 0.70 -18.78
N GLN A 81 8.37 0.22 -19.54
CA GLN A 81 9.18 1.02 -20.46
C GLN A 81 8.94 0.48 -21.87
N GLY A 82 8.19 1.24 -22.68
CA GLY A 82 7.63 0.71 -23.91
C GLY A 82 6.68 -0.46 -23.61
N GLU A 83 6.92 -1.61 -24.24
CA GLU A 83 6.11 -2.83 -24.00
C GLU A 83 6.70 -3.75 -22.92
N GLN A 84 7.84 -3.39 -22.36
CA GLN A 84 8.53 -4.22 -21.38
C GLN A 84 8.20 -3.84 -19.96
N VAL A 85 7.73 -4.79 -19.14
CA VAL A 85 7.53 -4.58 -17.72
C VAL A 85 8.88 -4.38 -17.02
N GLN A 86 9.00 -3.29 -16.27
CA GLN A 86 10.18 -2.94 -15.48
C GLN A 86 9.99 -3.25 -14.01
N MET A 87 8.76 -3.14 -13.50
CA MET A 87 8.50 -3.36 -12.08
C MET A 87 7.05 -3.80 -11.85
N ALA A 88 6.87 -4.62 -10.84
CA ALA A 88 5.59 -4.92 -10.20
C ALA A 88 5.68 -4.54 -8.73
N LEU A 89 4.67 -3.82 -8.21
CA LEU A 89 4.71 -3.28 -6.86
C LEU A 89 3.30 -3.17 -6.27
N GLY A 90 3.20 -3.29 -4.96
CA GLY A 90 1.98 -2.98 -4.21
C GLY A 90 2.17 -3.14 -2.72
N SER A 91 1.12 -2.85 -1.95
CA SER A 91 1.15 -2.85 -0.49
C SER A 91 -0.22 -3.12 0.10
N PRO A 92 -0.33 -3.76 1.28
CA PRO A 92 -1.41 -3.54 2.23
C PRO A 92 -1.24 -2.19 2.95
N GLY A 93 -2.25 -1.78 3.73
CA GLY A 93 -2.16 -0.57 4.56
C GLY A 93 -3.37 0.36 4.44
N GLY A 94 -4.54 -0.19 4.08
CA GLY A 94 -5.81 0.54 4.02
C GLY A 94 -5.73 1.79 3.14
N SER A 95 -6.23 2.88 3.63
CA SER A 95 -6.29 4.15 2.88
C SER A 95 -4.93 4.80 2.61
N MET A 96 -3.84 4.33 3.25
CA MET A 96 -2.48 4.81 3.02
C MET A 96 -1.74 4.05 1.91
N ILE A 97 -2.31 2.98 1.37
CA ILE A 97 -1.69 2.16 0.31
C ILE A 97 -1.20 3.01 -0.85
N ILE A 98 -2.02 3.96 -1.31
CA ILE A 98 -1.67 4.84 -2.45
C ILE A 98 -0.39 5.63 -2.15
N ASN A 99 -0.25 6.17 -0.92
CA ASN A 99 0.94 6.92 -0.52
C ASN A 99 2.18 6.01 -0.44
N TYR A 100 2.02 4.78 0.08
CA TYR A 100 3.13 3.82 0.18
C TYR A 100 3.64 3.42 -1.19
N VAL A 101 2.73 3.08 -2.10
CA VAL A 101 3.07 2.72 -3.48
C VAL A 101 3.72 3.91 -4.20
N ALA A 102 3.13 5.10 -4.12
CA ALA A 102 3.66 6.31 -4.74
C ALA A 102 5.08 6.65 -4.23
N LYS A 103 5.31 6.56 -2.90
CA LYS A 103 6.64 6.76 -2.30
C LYS A 103 7.68 5.80 -2.92
N ALA A 104 7.36 4.53 -3.01
CA ALA A 104 8.29 3.54 -3.55
C ALA A 104 8.54 3.74 -5.04
N LEU A 105 7.50 4.08 -5.83
CA LEU A 105 7.65 4.43 -7.24
C LEU A 105 8.60 5.62 -7.44
N VAL A 106 8.40 6.72 -6.70
CA VAL A 106 9.29 7.89 -6.75
C VAL A 106 10.71 7.50 -6.33
N GLY A 107 10.85 6.67 -5.29
CA GLY A 107 12.15 6.17 -4.85
C GLY A 107 12.93 5.46 -5.96
N VAL A 108 12.27 4.59 -6.72
CA VAL A 108 12.92 3.85 -7.82
C VAL A 108 13.07 4.72 -9.07
N LEU A 109 11.99 5.37 -9.52
CA LEU A 109 11.94 6.00 -10.84
C LEU A 109 12.65 7.36 -10.89
N ASP A 110 12.54 8.16 -9.81
CA ASP A 110 13.08 9.52 -9.77
C ASP A 110 14.40 9.61 -9.00
N TRP A 111 14.54 8.83 -7.91
CA TRP A 111 15.72 8.90 -7.06
C TRP A 111 16.76 7.80 -7.35
N GLY A 112 16.45 6.86 -8.23
CA GLY A 112 17.36 5.81 -8.68
C GLY A 112 17.72 4.79 -7.59
N LEU A 113 16.86 4.64 -6.58
CA LEU A 113 17.03 3.61 -5.55
C LEU A 113 16.64 2.24 -6.13
N ASP A 114 17.24 1.18 -5.61
CA ASP A 114 16.71 -0.15 -5.86
C ASP A 114 15.39 -0.36 -5.11
N VAL A 115 14.62 -1.39 -5.52
CA VAL A 115 13.27 -1.63 -4.99
C VAL A 115 13.28 -1.88 -3.48
N GLN A 116 14.29 -2.56 -2.91
CA GLN A 116 14.39 -2.79 -1.47
C GLN A 116 14.66 -1.48 -0.73
N ALA A 117 15.61 -0.68 -1.19
CA ALA A 117 15.93 0.61 -0.60
C ALA A 117 14.73 1.58 -0.67
N ALA A 118 13.97 1.58 -1.76
CA ALA A 118 12.78 2.40 -1.91
C ALA A 118 11.64 1.96 -0.97
N ILE A 119 11.49 0.65 -0.76
CA ILE A 119 10.54 0.08 0.20
C ILE A 119 10.87 0.49 1.63
N GLU A 120 12.15 0.47 2.00
CA GLU A 120 12.64 0.79 3.35
C GLU A 120 12.57 2.28 3.70
N LEU A 121 12.39 3.17 2.72
CA LEU A 121 12.19 4.58 3.01
C LEU A 121 11.06 4.78 4.03
N PRO A 122 11.20 5.71 4.99
CA PRO A 122 10.11 6.04 5.89
C PRO A 122 8.84 6.42 5.14
N ASN A 123 7.72 6.01 5.67
CA ASN A 123 6.42 6.31 5.09
C ASN A 123 5.98 7.74 5.44
N PHE A 124 5.27 8.34 4.52
CA PHE A 124 4.62 9.64 4.71
C PHE A 124 3.45 9.79 3.76
N GLY A 125 2.58 10.74 4.01
CA GLY A 125 1.49 11.05 3.10
C GLY A 125 0.43 11.95 3.71
N SER A 126 -0.62 12.22 2.97
CA SER A 126 -1.80 12.94 3.42
C SER A 126 -3.04 12.44 2.69
N ARG A 127 -4.19 12.60 3.30
CA ARG A 127 -5.51 12.30 2.72
C ARG A 127 -6.41 13.52 2.81
N ASN A 128 -5.90 14.70 2.38
CA ASN A 128 -6.56 16.01 2.53
C ASN A 128 -6.78 16.42 3.99
N GLY A 129 -5.95 15.96 4.90
CA GLY A 129 -5.85 16.32 6.29
C GLY A 129 -4.40 16.60 6.66
N PRO A 130 -4.00 16.37 7.90
CA PRO A 130 -2.60 16.53 8.32
C PRO A 130 -1.64 15.73 7.43
N THR A 131 -0.42 16.23 7.30
CA THR A 131 0.69 15.46 6.77
C THR A 131 1.11 14.42 7.81
N LEU A 132 1.00 13.16 7.45
CA LEU A 132 1.38 12.04 8.29
C LEU A 132 2.84 11.69 8.03
N ILE A 133 3.62 11.52 9.08
CA ILE A 133 5.03 11.09 9.02
C ILE A 133 5.16 9.83 9.89
N GLU A 134 5.87 8.85 9.38
CA GLU A 134 6.17 7.62 10.12
C GLU A 134 6.94 7.94 11.40
N GLN A 135 6.37 7.54 12.53
CA GLN A 135 6.93 7.72 13.86
C GLN A 135 8.26 6.96 14.01
N ALA A 136 9.16 7.51 14.81
CA ALA A 136 10.51 6.98 15.07
C ALA A 136 11.37 6.85 13.80
N SER A 137 11.06 7.61 12.75
CA SER A 137 11.81 7.64 11.51
C SER A 137 12.66 8.90 11.34
N ARG A 138 13.66 8.83 10.45
CA ARG A 138 14.48 10.00 10.10
C ARG A 138 13.68 11.18 9.51
N TYR A 139 12.45 10.92 9.00
CA TYR A 139 11.60 11.96 8.43
C TYR A 139 10.93 12.83 9.49
N GLU A 140 10.96 12.45 10.77
CA GLU A 140 10.51 13.34 11.85
C GLU A 140 11.27 14.68 11.89
N ALA A 141 12.54 14.68 11.47
CA ALA A 141 13.33 15.89 11.36
C ALA A 141 12.76 16.93 10.36
N LEU A 142 11.92 16.48 9.41
CA LEU A 142 11.25 17.35 8.43
C LEU A 142 10.04 18.10 9.01
N SER A 143 9.56 17.71 10.18
CA SER A 143 8.30 18.22 10.75
C SER A 143 8.32 19.75 10.90
N ALA A 144 9.42 20.33 11.43
CA ALA A 144 9.50 21.78 11.62
C ALA A 144 9.42 22.54 10.29
N ALA A 145 10.17 22.09 9.28
CA ALA A 145 10.18 22.73 7.96
C ALA A 145 8.83 22.58 7.24
N LEU A 146 8.08 21.51 7.49
CA LEU A 146 6.73 21.35 6.95
C LEU A 146 5.74 22.28 7.66
N VAL A 147 5.82 22.41 8.97
CA VAL A 147 4.98 23.35 9.75
C VAL A 147 5.21 24.79 9.31
N GLU A 148 6.47 25.19 9.10
CA GLU A 148 6.83 26.52 8.56
C GLU A 148 6.20 26.77 7.18
N ARG A 149 5.95 25.73 6.39
CA ARG A 149 5.25 25.80 5.08
C ARG A 149 3.73 25.71 5.20
N GLY A 150 3.19 25.72 6.43
CA GLY A 150 1.74 25.71 6.68
C GLY A 150 1.11 24.32 6.79
N HIS A 151 1.89 23.25 6.83
CA HIS A 151 1.34 21.91 7.05
C HIS A 151 1.01 21.68 8.53
N GLN A 152 -0.11 21.02 8.79
CA GLN A 152 -0.30 20.30 10.04
C GLN A 152 0.42 18.96 9.93
N VAL A 153 1.21 18.59 10.93
CA VAL A 153 2.03 17.37 10.88
C VAL A 153 1.72 16.47 12.07
N ASP A 154 1.30 15.24 11.78
CA ASP A 154 1.08 14.19 12.75
C ASP A 154 2.15 13.10 12.58
N ARG A 155 2.70 12.62 13.70
CA ARG A 155 3.65 11.50 13.74
C ARG A 155 2.92 10.28 14.27
N ILE A 156 2.79 9.28 13.42
CA ILE A 156 2.01 8.08 13.74
C ILE A 156 2.73 6.83 13.23
N PRO A 157 2.43 5.65 13.74
CA PRO A 157 2.83 4.41 13.11
C PRO A 157 2.26 4.34 11.69
N LEU A 158 3.10 4.16 10.68
CA LEU A 158 2.70 3.98 9.29
C LEU A 158 3.25 2.62 8.80
N THR A 159 2.49 1.57 9.05
CA THR A 159 2.89 0.19 8.77
C THR A 159 2.47 -0.20 7.36
N SER A 160 3.35 0.03 6.38
CA SER A 160 3.20 -0.56 5.05
C SER A 160 3.58 -2.05 5.06
N GLY A 161 3.28 -2.73 3.97
CA GLY A 161 3.74 -4.10 3.70
C GLY A 161 4.07 -4.18 2.22
N LEU A 162 4.91 -3.25 1.76
CA LEU A 162 5.31 -3.16 0.37
C LEU A 162 6.03 -4.42 -0.08
N HIS A 163 5.64 -4.92 -1.23
CA HIS A 163 6.37 -5.95 -1.96
C HIS A 163 6.53 -5.51 -3.40
N GLY A 164 7.71 -5.72 -3.94
CA GLY A 164 7.98 -5.37 -5.33
C GLY A 164 9.05 -6.23 -5.96
N ILE A 165 9.01 -6.28 -7.28
CA ILE A 165 10.03 -6.90 -8.13
C ILE A 165 10.39 -5.88 -9.19
N GLU A 166 11.68 -5.61 -9.38
CA GLU A 166 12.19 -4.78 -10.45
C GLU A 166 13.08 -5.58 -11.40
N ARG A 167 13.06 -5.21 -12.67
CA ARG A 167 13.96 -5.79 -13.68
C ARG A 167 15.36 -5.20 -13.50
N VAL A 168 16.36 -6.07 -13.50
CA VAL A 168 17.79 -5.70 -13.46
C VAL A 168 18.54 -6.42 -14.60
N PRO A 169 19.75 -5.99 -14.96
CA PRO A 169 20.57 -6.75 -15.90
C PRO A 169 20.74 -8.21 -15.45
N GLY A 170 20.29 -9.13 -16.28
CA GLY A 170 20.40 -10.56 -16.04
C GLY A 170 19.26 -11.19 -15.21
N GLY A 171 18.22 -10.42 -14.82
CA GLY A 171 17.11 -11.04 -14.10
C GLY A 171 16.20 -10.04 -13.38
N TRP A 172 15.82 -10.41 -12.17
CA TRP A 172 14.88 -9.67 -11.34
C TRP A 172 15.43 -9.50 -9.92
N ARG A 173 15.14 -8.37 -9.32
CA ARG A 173 15.43 -8.09 -7.92
C ARG A 173 14.11 -7.94 -7.18
N GLY A 174 13.94 -8.66 -6.08
CA GLY A 174 12.79 -8.52 -5.19
C GLY A 174 13.08 -7.61 -4.00
N GLY A 175 12.03 -6.99 -3.46
CA GLY A 175 12.04 -6.25 -2.21
C GLY A 175 10.82 -6.59 -1.37
N ALA A 176 11.01 -6.65 -0.04
CA ALA A 176 9.96 -6.88 0.93
C ALA A 176 10.07 -5.90 2.10
N ASP A 177 8.93 -5.44 2.59
CA ASP A 177 8.84 -4.44 3.65
C ASP A 177 9.22 -5.04 5.02
N PRO A 178 10.24 -4.51 5.70
CA PRO A 178 10.63 -4.99 7.02
C PRO A 178 9.61 -4.67 8.13
N ARG A 179 8.58 -3.86 7.84
CA ARG A 179 7.53 -3.51 8.80
C ARG A 179 6.50 -4.64 8.99
N ARG A 180 6.51 -5.64 8.10
CA ARG A 180 5.67 -6.85 8.15
C ARG A 180 6.49 -8.09 7.80
N GLU A 181 5.89 -9.27 7.91
CA GLU A 181 6.51 -10.57 7.65
C GLU A 181 6.60 -10.87 6.14
N GLY A 182 7.12 -9.91 5.37
CA GLY A 182 7.35 -10.09 3.95
C GLY A 182 8.61 -10.90 3.65
N ALA A 183 8.63 -11.60 2.53
CA ALA A 183 9.79 -12.34 2.08
C ALA A 183 9.96 -12.28 0.57
N VAL A 184 11.23 -12.26 0.13
CA VAL A 184 11.62 -12.47 -1.26
C VAL A 184 12.10 -13.90 -1.44
N ARG A 185 11.72 -14.52 -2.54
CA ARG A 185 12.20 -15.84 -2.97
C ARG A 185 12.51 -15.80 -4.46
N GLY A 186 13.55 -16.50 -4.88
CA GLY A 186 13.93 -16.66 -6.28
C GLY A 186 14.79 -17.92 -6.46
N GLU A 187 14.88 -18.39 -7.67
CA GLU A 187 15.76 -19.49 -8.10
C GLU A 187 16.97 -18.93 -8.84
#